data_40ebf17e8581c3851d5911b85f6c8812
#
_entry.id   40ebf17e8581c3851d5911b85f6c8812
#
_cell.length_a   1.000
_cell.length_b   1.000
_cell.length_c   1.000
_cell.angle_alpha   90.00
_cell.angle_beta   90.00
_cell.angle_gamma   90.00
#
_symmetry.space_group_name_H-M   'P 1'
#
loop_
_entity.id
_entity.type
_entity.pdbx_description
1 polymer ?
#
loop_
_entity_poly.entity_id
_entity_poly.type
_entity_poly.pdbx_seq_one_letter_code
_entity_poly.pdbx_strand_id
1 'polypeptide(L)'
;MKKSIKSLAAAILGFAAIACSSPEKMAEQAENVLVKCEPAVLEVVAGEINASVSVTYPADYFHPKAVLEVTPVIVFDGGEVAMEPFMFQGEKVQDNYQVVPAAGSTVTKAVKFAYAPGMENCYLELRGVVSHKKGKVDLPTKKVADGANTTYMLICKMANLPLKADNYQEIIKQTEEGQVLYQINSSVVRNSETKSQSVKDFLAAVEAVKAHERKTLVSTDVVAYASPDGKEAQNNKLSDNRSKSAEKAFNKVTKKNPFGVPVNVTSVGEDWEGFQELVAASDLEDKDLIIRVLSMYSDPAVREQEIKNMSAVYKTLAKNVLPELRRARFIANVEFTNYSNDELLKLIEENIDVLDETALLRAATLVKDNAQKVALYTKAVEKFNSANGQYNLAVIYIKMNKLAEAKAALAKCAVDADVNNANGVIALLEGKNAEAAKLFKAAGNNANLAIVDVLNGDYKAAAAKVAGSKDYNAALIALLNGNTAPAAALKCECPCAAYLRAIAAARNGDAAGVKKNLEAAKKCEKLAARAAKDIEFAQYK
;
A
#
# COMPACT_ATOMS: atom_id res chain seq x y z
N MET A 1 -7.80 -27.42 -31.06
CA MET A 1 -7.44 -28.33 -32.19
C MET A 1 -5.97 -28.68 -32.04
N LYS A 2 -5.69 -29.93 -31.71
CA LYS A 2 -4.33 -30.47 -31.57
C LYS A 2 -3.70 -30.56 -32.96
N LYS A 3 -2.58 -29.89 -33.20
CA LYS A 3 -1.72 -30.21 -34.35
C LYS A 3 -0.50 -30.97 -33.84
N SER A 4 -0.50 -32.23 -34.21
CA SER A 4 0.58 -33.19 -34.00
C SER A 4 1.85 -32.79 -34.77
N ILE A 5 2.96 -32.71 -34.06
CA ILE A 5 4.31 -32.63 -34.66
C ILE A 5 4.70 -34.06 -35.04
N LYS A 6 4.83 -34.31 -36.32
CA LYS A 6 5.32 -35.60 -36.85
C LYS A 6 6.83 -35.65 -36.63
N SER A 7 7.26 -36.63 -35.83
CA SER A 7 8.64 -37.07 -35.72
C SER A 7 9.15 -37.63 -37.03
N LEU A 8 10.20 -37.03 -37.58
CA LEU A 8 10.95 -37.56 -38.70
C LEU A 8 12.04 -38.50 -38.15
N ALA A 9 11.82 -39.80 -38.23
CA ALA A 9 12.85 -40.79 -37.97
C ALA A 9 13.76 -40.89 -39.21
N ALA A 10 14.99 -40.38 -39.11
CA ALA A 10 16.02 -40.62 -40.13
C ALA A 10 16.79 -41.90 -39.77
N ALA A 11 16.72 -42.88 -40.66
CA ALA A 11 17.49 -44.11 -40.58
C ALA A 11 18.96 -43.82 -40.80
N ILE A 12 19.83 -44.15 -39.85
CA ILE A 12 21.27 -44.06 -39.96
C ILE A 12 21.76 -45.44 -40.47
N LEU A 13 22.22 -45.47 -41.71
CA LEU A 13 23.04 -46.57 -42.26
C LEU A 13 24.45 -46.41 -41.71
N GLY A 14 24.94 -47.43 -41.02
CA GLY A 14 26.29 -47.46 -40.46
C GLY A 14 27.39 -47.51 -41.50
N PHE A 15 28.38 -46.67 -41.33
CA PHE A 15 29.73 -46.91 -41.77
C PHE A 15 30.64 -46.92 -40.51
N ALA A 16 31.09 -48.14 -40.17
CA ALA A 16 32.18 -48.28 -39.18
C ALA A 16 33.49 -47.86 -39.85
N ALA A 17 33.83 -46.60 -39.74
CA ALA A 17 35.20 -46.14 -39.93
C ALA A 17 35.84 -46.10 -38.55
N ILE A 18 36.84 -46.95 -38.30
CA ILE A 18 37.76 -46.83 -37.16
C ILE A 18 38.55 -45.51 -37.41
N ALA A 19 37.99 -44.41 -36.99
CA ALA A 19 38.62 -43.12 -37.02
C ALA A 19 39.25 -42.83 -35.66
N CYS A 20 40.58 -42.94 -35.56
CA CYS A 20 41.29 -42.29 -34.47
C CYS A 20 40.90 -40.81 -34.45
N SER A 21 40.09 -40.37 -33.50
CA SER A 21 39.77 -38.98 -33.29
C SER A 21 41.06 -38.22 -33.01
N SER A 22 41.36 -37.15 -33.77
CA SER A 22 42.44 -36.21 -33.44
C SER A 22 41.85 -34.91 -32.89
N PRO A 23 42.60 -34.05 -32.24
CA PRO A 23 42.11 -32.75 -31.80
C PRO A 23 41.48 -31.93 -32.95
N GLU A 24 42.04 -31.99 -34.14
CA GLU A 24 41.52 -31.32 -35.35
C GLU A 24 40.16 -31.92 -35.76
N LYS A 25 40.00 -33.25 -35.67
CA LYS A 25 38.72 -33.93 -35.93
C LYS A 25 37.66 -33.58 -34.89
N MET A 26 38.02 -33.33 -33.63
CA MET A 26 37.08 -32.83 -32.63
C MET A 26 36.53 -31.44 -33.05
N ALA A 27 37.39 -30.58 -33.63
CA ALA A 27 36.93 -29.29 -34.15
C ALA A 27 36.03 -29.43 -35.38
N GLU A 28 36.39 -30.28 -36.34
CA GLU A 28 35.59 -30.59 -37.53
C GLU A 28 34.21 -31.20 -37.18
N GLN A 29 34.13 -31.99 -36.12
CA GLN A 29 32.94 -32.69 -35.69
C GLN A 29 32.17 -31.97 -34.56
N ALA A 30 32.58 -30.76 -34.18
CA ALA A 30 31.98 -29.99 -33.11
C ALA A 30 30.47 -29.73 -33.29
N GLU A 31 30.00 -29.69 -34.55
CA GLU A 31 28.58 -29.56 -34.86
C GLU A 31 27.73 -30.74 -34.37
N ASN A 32 28.30 -31.94 -34.27
CA ASN A 32 27.62 -33.15 -33.80
C ASN A 32 27.42 -33.15 -32.27
N VAL A 33 28.06 -32.25 -31.56
CA VAL A 33 27.89 -32.10 -30.11
C VAL A 33 26.59 -31.33 -29.84
N LEU A 34 25.66 -32.01 -29.19
CA LEU A 34 24.39 -31.39 -28.82
C LEU A 34 24.55 -30.62 -27.52
N VAL A 35 24.13 -29.35 -27.53
CA VAL A 35 24.14 -28.50 -26.34
C VAL A 35 22.73 -28.02 -26.08
N LYS A 36 22.30 -28.13 -24.81
CA LYS A 36 21.03 -27.59 -24.31
C LYS A 36 21.30 -26.67 -23.14
N CYS A 37 20.56 -25.60 -23.05
CA CYS A 37 20.58 -24.68 -21.91
C CYS A 37 19.19 -24.62 -21.26
N GLU A 38 19.14 -24.66 -19.95
CA GLU A 38 17.94 -24.45 -19.15
C GLU A 38 18.19 -23.37 -18.10
N PRO A 39 17.36 -22.30 -18.11
CA PRO A 39 16.28 -22.04 -19.05
C PRO A 39 16.80 -21.73 -20.47
N ALA A 40 15.97 -22.00 -21.50
CA ALA A 40 16.32 -21.75 -22.89
C ALA A 40 16.50 -20.25 -23.23
N VAL A 41 15.83 -19.38 -22.48
CA VAL A 41 16.06 -17.94 -22.42
C VAL A 41 16.60 -17.64 -21.03
N LEU A 42 17.78 -17.04 -20.95
CA LEU A 42 18.38 -16.68 -19.67
C LEU A 42 17.49 -15.72 -18.89
N GLU A 43 17.43 -15.91 -17.58
CA GLU A 43 16.65 -15.05 -16.69
C GLU A 43 17.54 -14.48 -15.59
N VAL A 44 17.31 -13.21 -15.25
CA VAL A 44 17.93 -12.59 -14.08
C VAL A 44 17.03 -12.83 -12.86
N VAL A 45 17.57 -13.48 -11.85
CA VAL A 45 16.92 -13.74 -10.57
C VAL A 45 17.81 -13.27 -9.45
N ALA A 46 17.32 -12.42 -8.58
CA ALA A 46 18.08 -11.87 -7.44
C ALA A 46 19.43 -11.20 -7.85
N GLY A 47 19.49 -10.62 -9.04
CA GLY A 47 20.72 -9.99 -9.56
C GLY A 47 21.74 -10.94 -10.18
N GLU A 48 21.37 -12.22 -10.38
CA GLU A 48 22.22 -13.24 -10.98
C GLU A 48 21.56 -13.89 -12.20
N ILE A 49 22.37 -14.34 -13.14
CA ILE A 49 21.96 -15.18 -14.25
C ILE A 49 22.46 -16.59 -13.94
N ASN A 50 21.55 -17.51 -13.66
CA ASN A 50 21.86 -18.90 -13.38
C ASN A 50 21.24 -19.77 -14.47
N ALA A 51 22.03 -20.69 -15.04
CA ALA A 51 21.55 -21.66 -16.01
C ALA A 51 22.27 -23.01 -15.86
N SER A 52 21.67 -24.04 -16.45
CA SER A 52 22.25 -25.38 -16.54
C SER A 52 22.53 -25.68 -18.00
N VAL A 53 23.78 -25.94 -18.32
CA VAL A 53 24.21 -26.27 -19.68
C VAL A 53 24.52 -27.77 -19.74
N SER A 54 23.80 -28.51 -20.58
CA SER A 54 24.02 -29.94 -20.84
C SER A 54 24.67 -30.12 -22.21
N VAL A 55 25.84 -30.73 -22.21
CA VAL A 55 26.62 -31.05 -23.41
C VAL A 55 26.61 -32.55 -23.62
N THR A 56 26.12 -33.01 -24.75
CA THR A 56 26.10 -34.43 -25.12
C THR A 56 27.15 -34.67 -26.18
N TYR A 57 28.22 -35.36 -25.79
CA TYR A 57 29.29 -35.82 -26.66
C TYR A 57 28.88 -37.15 -27.29
N PRO A 58 28.85 -37.27 -28.61
CA PRO A 58 28.57 -38.54 -29.28
C PRO A 58 29.69 -39.55 -29.12
N ALA A 59 29.42 -40.83 -29.40
CA ALA A 59 30.43 -41.88 -29.40
C ALA A 59 31.58 -41.53 -30.39
N ASP A 60 32.78 -41.89 -30.01
CA ASP A 60 34.06 -41.67 -30.75
C ASP A 60 34.40 -40.21 -31.05
N TYR A 61 33.68 -39.24 -30.47
CA TYR A 61 34.00 -37.82 -30.61
C TYR A 61 35.26 -37.41 -29.86
N PHE A 62 35.39 -37.87 -28.57
CA PHE A 62 36.43 -37.37 -27.67
C PHE A 62 37.76 -38.14 -27.85
N HIS A 63 38.82 -37.38 -28.17
CA HIS A 63 40.15 -38.01 -28.34
C HIS A 63 40.66 -38.53 -26.98
N PRO A 64 41.08 -39.82 -26.86
CA PRO A 64 41.42 -40.44 -25.56
C PRO A 64 42.56 -39.77 -24.78
N LYS A 65 43.46 -39.02 -25.45
CA LYS A 65 44.60 -38.33 -24.83
C LYS A 65 44.48 -36.80 -24.90
N ALA A 66 43.31 -36.27 -25.18
CA ALA A 66 43.08 -34.83 -25.23
C ALA A 66 42.46 -34.31 -23.90
N VAL A 67 42.73 -33.05 -23.63
CA VAL A 67 42.06 -32.24 -22.61
C VAL A 67 41.25 -31.18 -23.35
N LEU A 68 40.00 -31.04 -22.96
CA LEU A 68 39.09 -29.99 -23.47
C LEU A 68 38.77 -29.01 -22.35
N GLU A 69 39.10 -27.76 -22.60
CA GLU A 69 38.71 -26.61 -21.82
C GLU A 69 37.47 -25.99 -22.43
N VAL A 70 36.38 -25.81 -21.66
CA VAL A 70 35.13 -25.18 -22.14
C VAL A 70 34.80 -23.98 -21.26
N THR A 71 34.93 -22.81 -21.82
CA THR A 71 34.69 -21.53 -21.16
C THR A 71 33.28 -21.00 -21.49
N PRO A 72 32.36 -20.93 -20.54
CA PRO A 72 31.09 -20.21 -20.72
C PRO A 72 31.35 -18.71 -20.72
N VAL A 73 30.77 -18.00 -21.70
CA VAL A 73 30.92 -16.56 -21.87
C VAL A 73 29.55 -15.91 -22.11
N ILE A 74 29.19 -14.89 -21.33
CA ILE A 74 28.09 -14.00 -21.68
C ILE A 74 28.64 -12.85 -22.49
N VAL A 75 28.09 -12.67 -23.69
CA VAL A 75 28.38 -11.55 -24.59
C VAL A 75 27.20 -10.61 -24.63
N PHE A 76 27.43 -9.30 -24.48
CA PHE A 76 26.43 -8.25 -24.48
C PHE A 76 26.98 -6.93 -25.04
N ASP A 77 26.12 -5.92 -25.24
CA ASP A 77 26.53 -4.63 -25.84
C ASP A 77 27.65 -3.89 -25.09
N GLY A 78 27.84 -4.16 -23.81
CA GLY A 78 28.88 -3.56 -22.97
C GLY A 78 30.19 -4.34 -22.90
N GLY A 79 30.29 -5.48 -23.62
CA GLY A 79 31.47 -6.36 -23.61
C GLY A 79 31.14 -7.84 -23.40
N GLU A 80 32.04 -8.53 -22.70
CA GLU A 80 31.85 -9.95 -22.39
C GLU A 80 32.30 -10.27 -20.96
N VAL A 81 31.72 -11.31 -20.38
CA VAL A 81 32.10 -11.86 -19.06
C VAL A 81 32.25 -13.35 -19.21
N ALA A 82 33.45 -13.86 -18.91
CA ALA A 82 33.76 -15.28 -18.92
C ALA A 82 33.71 -15.86 -17.50
N MET A 83 33.26 -17.11 -17.38
CA MET A 83 33.45 -17.92 -16.18
C MET A 83 34.79 -18.66 -16.23
N GLU A 84 35.19 -19.22 -15.07
CA GLU A 84 36.24 -20.23 -15.02
C GLU A 84 35.85 -21.42 -15.92
N PRO A 85 36.82 -21.96 -16.70
CA PRO A 85 36.53 -23.02 -17.65
C PRO A 85 36.20 -24.35 -16.96
N PHE A 86 35.33 -25.12 -17.57
CA PHE A 86 35.13 -26.53 -17.23
C PHE A 86 36.16 -27.37 -17.96
N MET A 87 36.83 -28.25 -17.21
CA MET A 87 37.88 -29.11 -17.74
C MET A 87 37.38 -30.54 -17.94
N PHE A 88 37.60 -31.08 -19.13
CA PHE A 88 37.25 -32.45 -19.50
C PHE A 88 38.48 -33.17 -20.04
N GLN A 89 38.52 -34.47 -19.89
CA GLN A 89 39.63 -35.28 -20.39
C GLN A 89 39.17 -36.58 -21.03
N GLY A 90 39.98 -37.08 -21.96
CA GLY A 90 39.83 -38.41 -22.52
C GLY A 90 40.31 -39.50 -21.56
N GLU A 91 39.87 -40.73 -21.78
CA GLU A 91 40.11 -41.89 -20.90
C GLU A 91 41.57 -42.21 -20.61
N LYS A 92 42.53 -41.78 -21.48
CA LYS A 92 43.96 -42.02 -21.34
C LYS A 92 44.76 -40.84 -20.82
N VAL A 93 44.10 -39.78 -20.41
CA VAL A 93 44.71 -38.64 -19.70
C VAL A 93 44.76 -38.98 -18.22
N GLN A 94 45.91 -38.79 -17.59
CA GLN A 94 46.10 -39.02 -16.17
C GLN A 94 46.07 -37.67 -15.42
N ASP A 95 44.91 -37.06 -15.38
CA ASP A 95 44.66 -35.81 -14.66
C ASP A 95 43.32 -35.91 -13.89
N ASN A 96 42.99 -34.92 -13.09
CA ASN A 96 41.79 -34.93 -12.22
C ASN A 96 40.56 -34.31 -12.87
N TYR A 97 40.52 -34.20 -14.19
CA TYR A 97 39.38 -33.63 -14.91
C TYR A 97 38.25 -34.63 -15.13
N GLN A 98 37.10 -34.14 -15.49
CA GLN A 98 35.96 -35.03 -15.78
C GLN A 98 36.23 -35.84 -17.05
N VAL A 99 36.19 -37.16 -16.93
CA VAL A 99 36.42 -38.07 -18.08
C VAL A 99 35.19 -38.08 -18.98
N VAL A 100 35.44 -37.94 -20.29
CA VAL A 100 34.47 -38.21 -21.35
C VAL A 100 34.84 -39.52 -22.00
N PRO A 101 34.03 -40.60 -21.83
CA PRO A 101 34.35 -41.92 -22.38
C PRO A 101 34.18 -41.96 -23.93
N ALA A 102 34.88 -42.92 -24.55
CA ALA A 102 34.75 -43.13 -26.01
C ALA A 102 33.31 -43.51 -26.44
N ALA A 103 32.54 -44.13 -25.56
CA ALA A 103 31.12 -44.41 -25.80
C ALA A 103 30.24 -43.15 -25.87
N GLY A 104 30.78 -41.98 -25.60
CA GLY A 104 30.05 -40.73 -25.45
C GLY A 104 29.41 -40.55 -24.08
N SER A 105 29.02 -39.35 -23.76
CA SER A 105 28.34 -39.04 -22.52
C SER A 105 27.63 -37.72 -22.57
N THR A 106 26.64 -37.54 -21.70
CA THR A 106 26.04 -36.21 -21.44
C THR A 106 26.58 -35.67 -20.13
N VAL A 107 27.07 -34.45 -20.17
CA VAL A 107 27.62 -33.75 -19.00
C VAL A 107 26.80 -32.47 -18.79
N THR A 108 26.33 -32.28 -17.56
CA THR A 108 25.59 -31.06 -17.18
C THR A 108 26.45 -30.23 -16.23
N LYS A 109 26.55 -28.95 -16.50
CA LYS A 109 27.26 -27.96 -15.68
C LYS A 109 26.38 -26.77 -15.38
N ALA A 110 26.42 -26.30 -14.14
CA ALA A 110 25.80 -25.05 -13.76
C ALA A 110 26.69 -23.87 -14.19
N VAL A 111 26.08 -22.86 -14.77
CA VAL A 111 26.73 -21.58 -15.08
C VAL A 111 26.09 -20.48 -14.27
N LYS A 112 26.91 -19.54 -13.77
CA LYS A 112 26.47 -18.47 -12.89
C LYS A 112 27.22 -17.19 -13.20
N PHE A 113 26.48 -16.10 -13.48
CA PHE A 113 27.04 -14.79 -13.73
C PHE A 113 26.32 -13.75 -12.87
N ALA A 114 27.05 -12.78 -12.34
CA ALA A 114 26.44 -11.58 -11.78
C ALA A 114 25.86 -10.73 -12.91
N TYR A 115 24.63 -10.27 -12.75
CA TYR A 115 24.02 -9.37 -13.74
C TYR A 115 24.71 -8.00 -13.74
N ALA A 116 25.01 -7.50 -14.95
CA ALA A 116 25.45 -6.13 -15.16
C ALA A 116 24.51 -5.41 -16.14
N PRO A 117 24.36 -4.07 -16.03
CA PRO A 117 23.57 -3.29 -16.99
C PRO A 117 24.07 -3.51 -18.43
N GLY A 118 23.15 -3.74 -19.35
CA GLY A 118 23.45 -4.12 -20.74
C GLY A 118 23.22 -5.60 -21.02
N MET A 119 23.24 -6.46 -19.99
CA MET A 119 22.97 -7.90 -20.14
C MET A 119 21.48 -8.22 -20.39
N GLU A 120 20.58 -7.23 -20.38
CA GLU A 120 19.20 -7.40 -20.87
C GLU A 120 19.12 -7.73 -22.37
N ASN A 121 20.21 -7.52 -23.10
CA ASN A 121 20.41 -7.96 -24.47
C ASN A 121 21.75 -8.69 -24.57
N CYS A 122 21.74 -9.98 -24.26
CA CYS A 122 22.94 -10.80 -24.23
C CYS A 122 22.67 -12.18 -24.84
N TYR A 123 23.73 -12.95 -24.98
CA TYR A 123 23.65 -14.38 -25.22
C TYR A 123 24.76 -15.11 -24.49
N LEU A 124 24.51 -16.37 -24.16
CA LEU A 124 25.51 -17.29 -23.61
C LEU A 124 26.12 -18.09 -24.77
N GLU A 125 27.43 -18.14 -24.80
CA GLU A 125 28.18 -19.01 -25.72
C GLU A 125 29.19 -19.87 -24.95
N LEU A 126 29.56 -20.99 -25.57
CA LEU A 126 30.65 -21.85 -25.10
C LEU A 126 31.84 -21.71 -26.06
N ARG A 127 33.01 -21.45 -25.52
CA ARG A 127 34.31 -21.45 -26.22
C ARG A 127 35.11 -22.66 -25.77
N GLY A 128 35.47 -23.50 -26.70
CA GLY A 128 36.22 -24.73 -26.41
C GLY A 128 37.64 -24.66 -26.95
N VAL A 129 38.60 -25.16 -26.15
CA VAL A 129 40.01 -25.33 -26.60
C VAL A 129 40.45 -26.77 -26.30
N VAL A 130 40.79 -27.51 -27.33
CA VAL A 130 41.32 -28.87 -27.19
C VAL A 130 42.84 -28.80 -27.13
N SER A 131 43.41 -29.34 -26.06
CA SER A 131 44.85 -29.47 -25.87
C SER A 131 45.31 -30.93 -26.02
N HIS A 132 46.38 -31.17 -26.74
CA HIS A 132 47.05 -32.46 -26.88
C HIS A 132 48.57 -32.24 -26.97
N LYS A 133 49.37 -33.33 -26.84
CA LYS A 133 50.84 -33.27 -26.87
C LYS A 133 51.45 -32.46 -28.02
N LYS A 134 50.76 -32.29 -29.13
CA LYS A 134 51.19 -31.60 -30.34
C LYS A 134 50.69 -30.17 -30.52
N GLY A 135 49.93 -29.64 -29.61
CA GLY A 135 49.39 -28.27 -29.71
C GLY A 135 47.99 -28.07 -29.14
N LYS A 136 47.44 -26.89 -29.40
CA LYS A 136 46.08 -26.51 -29.02
C LYS A 136 45.25 -26.23 -30.30
N VAL A 137 43.98 -26.59 -30.27
CA VAL A 137 43.02 -26.37 -31.33
C VAL A 137 41.76 -25.73 -30.75
N ASP A 138 41.36 -24.60 -31.28
CA ASP A 138 40.12 -23.94 -30.89
C ASP A 138 38.91 -24.64 -31.54
N LEU A 139 37.87 -24.90 -30.77
CA LEU A 139 36.59 -25.38 -31.30
C LEU A 139 35.76 -24.19 -31.80
N PRO A 140 34.86 -24.41 -32.79
CA PRO A 140 33.90 -23.40 -33.19
C PRO A 140 33.06 -22.97 -31.96
N THR A 141 32.94 -21.65 -31.76
CA THR A 141 32.11 -21.06 -30.70
C THR A 141 30.66 -21.45 -30.89
N LYS A 142 29.99 -21.85 -29.81
CA LYS A 142 28.61 -22.30 -29.87
C LYS A 142 27.72 -21.44 -28.99
N LYS A 143 26.84 -20.64 -29.60
CA LYS A 143 25.78 -19.93 -28.92
C LYS A 143 24.76 -20.94 -28.39
N VAL A 144 24.38 -20.83 -27.11
CA VAL A 144 23.56 -21.83 -26.42
C VAL A 144 22.27 -21.27 -25.82
N ALA A 145 22.20 -19.98 -25.53
CA ALA A 145 20.99 -19.32 -25.04
C ALA A 145 21.00 -17.83 -25.35
N ASP A 146 19.83 -17.26 -25.54
CA ASP A 146 19.61 -15.81 -25.60
C ASP A 146 19.15 -15.30 -24.23
N GLY A 147 19.31 -14.01 -23.97
CA GLY A 147 18.83 -13.41 -22.70
C GLY A 147 19.17 -11.93 -22.60
N ALA A 148 19.02 -11.36 -21.40
CA ALA A 148 18.40 -12.01 -20.24
C ALA A 148 17.06 -11.37 -19.94
N ASN A 149 16.08 -12.19 -19.53
CA ASN A 149 14.81 -11.69 -19.08
C ASN A 149 14.98 -10.98 -17.72
N THR A 150 14.58 -9.71 -17.66
CA THR A 150 14.67 -8.85 -16.47
C THR A 150 13.30 -8.41 -15.94
N THR A 151 12.23 -9.14 -16.27
CA THR A 151 10.83 -8.76 -15.96
C THR A 151 10.61 -8.51 -14.45
N TYR A 152 11.31 -9.24 -13.55
CA TYR A 152 11.20 -9.01 -12.11
C TYR A 152 11.61 -7.58 -11.68
N MET A 153 12.48 -6.91 -12.43
CA MET A 153 12.93 -5.54 -12.12
C MET A 153 11.84 -4.48 -12.32
N LEU A 154 10.70 -4.85 -12.93
CA LEU A 154 9.53 -3.98 -13.05
C LEU A 154 8.76 -3.83 -11.73
N ILE A 155 9.17 -4.51 -10.66
CA ILE A 155 8.51 -4.42 -9.35
C ILE A 155 8.51 -2.97 -8.83
N CYS A 156 7.35 -2.47 -8.47
CA CYS A 156 7.21 -1.13 -7.89
C CYS A 156 7.55 -1.17 -6.41
N LYS A 157 8.72 -0.68 -6.04
CA LYS A 157 9.23 -0.67 -4.65
C LYS A 157 8.46 0.29 -3.73
N MET A 158 7.71 1.25 -4.28
CA MET A 158 6.96 2.27 -3.53
C MET A 158 5.44 2.09 -3.62
N ALA A 159 4.95 0.90 -4.04
CA ALA A 159 3.53 0.69 -4.33
C ALA A 159 2.61 0.87 -3.11
N ASN A 160 3.06 0.46 -1.93
CA ASN A 160 2.28 0.47 -0.69
C ASN A 160 2.87 1.45 0.32
N LEU A 161 2.88 2.73 -0.04
CA LEU A 161 3.34 3.84 0.79
C LEU A 161 2.24 4.90 0.87
N PRO A 162 1.18 4.69 1.68
CA PRO A 162 0.08 5.62 1.79
C PRO A 162 0.48 6.90 2.54
N LEU A 163 -0.24 7.97 2.27
CA LEU A 163 -0.25 9.17 3.11
C LEU A 163 -1.21 8.96 4.28
N LYS A 164 -0.94 9.56 5.43
CA LYS A 164 -1.92 9.70 6.50
C LYS A 164 -3.01 10.67 6.09
N ALA A 165 -4.22 10.41 6.56
CA ALA A 165 -5.42 11.19 6.21
C ALA A 165 -5.27 12.67 6.63
N ASP A 166 -5.87 13.55 5.84
CA ASP A 166 -5.94 14.98 6.14
C ASP A 166 -6.98 15.31 7.22
N ASN A 167 -7.99 14.42 7.41
CA ASN A 167 -9.12 14.59 8.31
C ASN A 167 -9.95 15.85 8.03
N TYR A 168 -9.83 16.42 6.83
CA TYR A 168 -10.55 17.61 6.43
C TYR A 168 -12.03 17.34 6.23
N GLN A 169 -12.89 18.19 6.79
CA GLN A 169 -14.32 18.13 6.65
C GLN A 169 -14.83 19.41 5.97
N GLU A 170 -15.51 19.27 4.85
CA GLU A 170 -16.11 20.41 4.13
C GLU A 170 -17.28 21.00 4.91
N ILE A 171 -18.03 20.16 5.65
CA ILE A 171 -19.14 20.57 6.51
C ILE A 171 -18.88 20.03 7.91
N ILE A 172 -18.82 20.93 8.88
CA ILE A 172 -18.63 20.61 10.29
C ILE A 172 -19.94 20.90 11.01
N LYS A 173 -20.52 19.85 11.63
CA LYS A 173 -21.74 20.00 12.44
C LYS A 173 -21.37 20.49 13.82
N GLN A 174 -22.07 21.53 14.27
CA GLN A 174 -21.92 22.19 15.57
C GLN A 174 -23.29 22.36 16.22
N THR A 175 -23.33 22.51 17.53
CA THR A 175 -24.54 22.86 18.25
C THR A 175 -24.30 24.06 19.14
N GLU A 176 -25.30 24.94 19.24
CA GLU A 176 -25.37 25.97 20.26
C GLU A 176 -26.54 25.63 21.19
N GLU A 177 -26.33 25.74 22.50
CA GLU A 177 -27.30 25.22 23.46
C GLU A 177 -27.69 26.22 24.53
N GLY A 178 -28.91 26.07 24.99
CA GLY A 178 -29.44 26.74 26.20
C GLY A 178 -30.48 25.86 26.86
N GLN A 179 -30.87 26.20 28.08
CA GLN A 179 -31.83 25.39 28.79
C GLN A 179 -32.75 26.22 29.68
N VAL A 180 -33.92 25.65 30.00
CA VAL A 180 -34.83 26.09 31.05
C VAL A 180 -34.99 24.99 32.08
N LEU A 181 -34.99 25.37 33.36
CA LEU A 181 -35.10 24.43 34.49
C LEU A 181 -36.54 24.40 35.06
N TYR A 182 -36.91 23.23 35.53
CA TYR A 182 -38.21 22.99 36.16
C TYR A 182 -38.07 22.71 37.66
N GLN A 183 -39.09 23.10 38.41
CA GLN A 183 -39.22 22.63 39.78
C GLN A 183 -39.57 21.14 39.83
N ILE A 184 -39.29 20.49 40.96
CA ILE A 184 -39.63 19.09 41.17
C ILE A 184 -41.13 18.87 40.89
N ASN A 185 -41.47 17.79 40.18
CA ASN A 185 -42.85 17.42 39.82
C ASN A 185 -43.62 18.51 39.03
N SER A 186 -42.94 19.49 38.45
CA SER A 186 -43.54 20.58 37.67
C SER A 186 -43.15 20.53 36.20
N SER A 187 -44.12 20.87 35.33
CA SER A 187 -43.90 21.13 33.90
C SER A 187 -44.13 22.60 33.54
N VAL A 188 -44.16 23.51 34.51
CA VAL A 188 -44.37 24.93 34.29
C VAL A 188 -43.02 25.64 34.10
N VAL A 189 -42.80 26.26 32.96
CA VAL A 189 -41.64 27.14 32.73
C VAL A 189 -41.88 28.49 33.40
N ARG A 190 -41.07 28.83 34.39
CA ARG A 190 -41.15 30.13 35.09
C ARG A 190 -40.69 31.28 34.20
N ASN A 191 -41.21 32.47 34.41
CA ASN A 191 -40.76 33.65 33.69
C ASN A 191 -39.27 33.98 33.93
N SER A 192 -38.72 33.65 35.11
CA SER A 192 -37.29 33.77 35.37
C SER A 192 -36.44 32.90 34.43
N GLU A 193 -36.89 31.66 34.15
CA GLU A 193 -36.18 30.73 33.25
C GLU A 193 -36.11 31.25 31.83
N THR A 194 -37.20 31.85 31.29
CA THR A 194 -37.15 32.46 29.95
C THR A 194 -36.25 33.70 29.86
N LYS A 195 -35.76 34.19 31.00
CA LYS A 195 -34.82 35.32 31.10
C LYS A 195 -33.51 34.92 31.72
N SER A 196 -33.28 33.63 31.93
CA SER A 196 -32.04 33.07 32.49
C SER A 196 -30.84 33.43 31.63
N GLN A 197 -29.65 33.34 32.21
CA GLN A 197 -28.42 33.57 31.46
C GLN A 197 -28.26 32.55 30.33
N SER A 198 -28.55 31.28 30.59
CA SER A 198 -28.52 30.19 29.61
C SER A 198 -29.36 30.47 28.37
N VAL A 199 -30.59 30.99 28.54
CA VAL A 199 -31.46 31.35 27.39
C VAL A 199 -30.91 32.58 26.65
N LYS A 200 -30.36 33.56 27.38
CA LYS A 200 -29.76 34.76 26.74
C LYS A 200 -28.54 34.40 25.91
N ASP A 201 -27.66 33.56 26.44
CA ASP A 201 -26.44 33.10 25.78
C ASP A 201 -26.78 32.30 24.54
N PHE A 202 -27.78 31.40 24.60
CA PHE A 202 -28.28 30.68 23.45
C PHE A 202 -28.79 31.60 22.33
N LEU A 203 -29.60 32.61 22.69
CA LEU A 203 -30.12 33.57 21.70
C LEU A 203 -28.99 34.39 21.05
N ALA A 204 -28.00 34.81 21.86
CA ALA A 204 -26.85 35.53 21.36
C ALA A 204 -25.96 34.65 20.44
N ALA A 205 -25.77 33.39 20.80
CA ALA A 205 -25.03 32.43 19.98
C ALA A 205 -25.72 32.19 18.63
N VAL A 206 -27.04 32.01 18.61
CA VAL A 206 -27.79 31.88 17.35
C VAL A 206 -27.71 33.16 16.48
N GLU A 207 -27.76 34.35 17.07
CA GLU A 207 -27.54 35.58 16.31
C GLU A 207 -26.10 35.67 15.75
N ALA A 208 -25.10 35.26 16.51
CA ALA A 208 -23.73 35.17 16.03
C ALA A 208 -23.60 34.16 14.85
N VAL A 209 -24.28 33.02 14.93
CA VAL A 209 -24.35 32.06 13.82
C VAL A 209 -24.93 32.69 12.57
N LYS A 210 -26.05 33.42 12.67
CA LYS A 210 -26.70 34.10 11.54
C LYS A 210 -25.84 35.19 10.91
N ALA A 211 -25.01 35.84 11.73
CA ALA A 211 -24.12 36.90 11.24
C ALA A 211 -22.84 36.36 10.60
N HIS A 212 -22.54 35.07 10.75
CA HIS A 212 -21.31 34.46 10.27
C HIS A 212 -21.47 33.90 8.85
N GLU A 213 -20.65 34.37 7.90
CA GLU A 213 -20.75 34.05 6.48
C GLU A 213 -20.68 32.54 6.14
N ARG A 214 -19.99 31.75 6.99
CA ARG A 214 -19.77 30.31 6.78
C ARG A 214 -20.58 29.41 7.72
N LYS A 215 -21.46 29.99 8.54
CA LYS A 215 -22.34 29.23 9.43
C LYS A 215 -23.78 29.27 8.93
N THR A 216 -24.44 28.13 8.94
CA THR A 216 -25.85 28.01 8.58
C THR A 216 -26.60 27.33 9.73
N LEU A 217 -27.62 27.99 10.26
CA LEU A 217 -28.56 27.36 11.17
C LEU A 217 -29.46 26.43 10.38
N VAL A 218 -29.45 25.13 10.68
CA VAL A 218 -30.17 24.09 9.92
C VAL A 218 -31.51 23.76 10.56
N SER A 219 -31.54 23.60 11.86
CA SER A 219 -32.74 23.28 12.64
C SER A 219 -32.56 23.70 14.10
N THR A 220 -33.63 23.67 14.85
CA THR A 220 -33.58 23.78 16.30
C THR A 220 -34.36 22.63 16.94
N ASP A 221 -33.86 22.12 18.04
CA ASP A 221 -34.52 21.06 18.79
C ASP A 221 -34.89 21.57 20.19
N VAL A 222 -36.08 21.24 20.65
CA VAL A 222 -36.57 21.45 22.01
C VAL A 222 -36.71 20.08 22.63
N VAL A 223 -35.77 19.71 23.50
CA VAL A 223 -35.70 18.37 24.08
C VAL A 223 -35.97 18.46 25.59
N ALA A 224 -37.02 17.82 26.01
CA ALA A 224 -37.42 17.86 27.42
C ALA A 224 -37.15 16.55 28.17
N TYR A 225 -36.76 16.70 29.43
CA TYR A 225 -36.33 15.61 30.26
C TYR A 225 -37.00 15.64 31.64
N ALA A 226 -37.01 14.50 32.30
CA ALA A 226 -37.22 14.37 33.74
C ALA A 226 -35.92 13.91 34.40
N SER A 227 -35.72 14.28 35.67
CA SER A 227 -34.62 13.75 36.46
C SER A 227 -34.89 12.27 36.83
N PRO A 228 -33.84 11.42 36.86
CA PRO A 228 -34.01 9.99 37.14
C PRO A 228 -34.15 9.70 38.66
N ASP A 229 -35.15 10.32 39.30
CA ASP A 229 -35.41 10.22 40.72
C ASP A 229 -36.85 9.82 41.05
N GLY A 230 -37.66 9.40 40.06
CA GLY A 230 -39.04 8.99 40.18
C GLY A 230 -39.38 7.74 39.39
N LYS A 231 -40.66 7.31 39.44
CA LYS A 231 -41.10 6.18 38.61
C LYS A 231 -41.03 6.53 37.14
N GLU A 232 -40.44 5.68 36.33
CA GLU A 232 -40.23 5.87 34.88
C GLU A 232 -41.53 6.31 34.16
N ALA A 233 -42.67 5.64 34.41
CA ALA A 233 -43.95 6.00 33.79
C ALA A 233 -44.44 7.42 34.17
N GLN A 234 -44.07 7.91 35.33
CA GLN A 234 -44.39 9.29 35.76
C GLN A 234 -43.41 10.27 35.10
N ASN A 235 -42.13 9.91 35.03
CA ASN A 235 -41.10 10.72 34.39
C ASN A 235 -41.32 10.86 32.87
N ASN A 236 -41.75 9.82 32.18
CA ASN A 236 -42.16 9.87 30.79
C ASN A 236 -43.31 10.87 30.58
N LYS A 237 -44.39 10.79 31.38
CA LYS A 237 -45.50 11.74 31.32
C LYS A 237 -45.08 13.18 31.68
N LEU A 238 -44.15 13.31 32.64
CA LEU A 238 -43.65 14.62 33.07
C LEU A 238 -42.78 15.27 31.96
N SER A 239 -41.93 14.50 31.32
CA SER A 239 -41.12 14.98 30.17
C SER A 239 -42.00 15.37 28.98
N ASP A 240 -43.07 14.61 28.67
CA ASP A 240 -44.04 14.97 27.64
C ASP A 240 -44.74 16.33 27.95
N ASN A 241 -45.14 16.58 29.20
CA ASN A 241 -45.72 17.85 29.59
C ASN A 241 -44.68 18.98 29.56
N ARG A 242 -43.43 18.68 29.92
CA ARG A 242 -42.32 19.63 29.82
C ARG A 242 -42.00 20.00 28.36
N SER A 243 -42.05 19.05 27.42
CA SER A 243 -41.77 19.33 26.00
C SER A 243 -42.77 20.34 25.45
N LYS A 244 -44.09 20.19 25.76
CA LYS A 244 -45.13 21.12 25.35
C LYS A 244 -44.99 22.53 25.96
N SER A 245 -44.56 22.60 27.24
CA SER A 245 -44.35 23.89 27.90
C SER A 245 -43.04 24.57 27.45
N ALA A 246 -41.99 23.77 27.21
CA ALA A 246 -40.74 24.24 26.65
C ALA A 246 -40.91 24.80 25.23
N GLU A 247 -41.66 24.12 24.37
CA GLU A 247 -42.03 24.63 23.05
C GLU A 247 -42.68 26.00 23.11
N LYS A 248 -43.69 26.16 24.03
CA LYS A 248 -44.33 27.47 24.24
C LYS A 248 -43.34 28.54 24.71
N ALA A 249 -42.42 28.15 25.61
CA ALA A 249 -41.38 29.05 26.13
C ALA A 249 -40.40 29.43 25.01
N PHE A 250 -39.96 28.46 24.23
CA PHE A 250 -39.09 28.66 23.06
C PHE A 250 -39.71 29.63 22.06
N ASN A 251 -40.97 29.37 21.66
CA ASN A 251 -41.70 30.24 20.75
C ASN A 251 -41.89 31.66 21.30
N LYS A 252 -42.03 31.80 22.61
CA LYS A 252 -42.16 33.13 23.27
C LYS A 252 -40.83 33.90 23.21
N VAL A 253 -39.68 33.25 23.50
CA VAL A 253 -38.38 33.91 23.51
C VAL A 253 -37.87 34.23 22.11
N THR A 254 -38.23 33.42 21.09
CA THR A 254 -37.83 33.61 19.70
C THR A 254 -38.81 34.48 18.87
N LYS A 255 -39.98 34.80 19.41
CA LYS A 255 -41.05 35.54 18.67
C LYS A 255 -40.58 36.86 18.04
N LYS A 256 -39.65 37.57 18.70
CA LYS A 256 -39.14 38.86 18.18
C LYS A 256 -38.12 38.69 17.06
N ASN A 257 -37.51 37.54 16.96
CA ASN A 257 -36.51 37.18 15.95
C ASN A 257 -36.65 35.69 15.63
N PRO A 258 -37.63 35.31 14.77
CA PRO A 258 -37.83 33.91 14.40
C PRO A 258 -36.61 33.37 13.69
N PHE A 259 -36.20 32.15 14.05
CA PHE A 259 -35.00 31.54 13.47
C PHE A 259 -35.18 31.13 11.99
N GLY A 260 -36.45 30.94 11.55
CA GLY A 260 -36.75 30.62 10.14
C GLY A 260 -36.42 29.19 9.72
N VAL A 261 -36.12 28.32 10.69
CA VAL A 261 -35.78 26.92 10.46
C VAL A 261 -36.74 25.96 11.18
N PRO A 262 -36.82 24.68 10.80
CA PRO A 262 -37.65 23.70 11.50
C PRO A 262 -37.34 23.63 13.00
N VAL A 263 -38.41 23.47 13.81
CA VAL A 263 -38.33 23.26 15.25
C VAL A 263 -38.83 21.84 15.55
N ASN A 264 -37.94 20.98 16.03
CA ASN A 264 -38.29 19.62 16.44
C ASN A 264 -38.54 19.62 17.96
N VAL A 265 -39.60 19.01 18.39
CA VAL A 265 -39.95 18.93 19.82
C VAL A 265 -39.97 17.46 20.24
N THR A 266 -39.16 17.12 21.22
CA THR A 266 -39.01 15.73 21.70
C THR A 266 -39.07 15.65 23.22
N SER A 267 -39.62 14.56 23.72
CA SER A 267 -39.50 14.17 25.14
C SER A 267 -38.69 12.88 25.23
N VAL A 268 -37.77 12.82 26.19
CA VAL A 268 -36.84 11.69 26.31
C VAL A 268 -37.21 10.80 27.55
N GLY A 269 -37.99 11.32 28.48
CA GLY A 269 -38.18 10.68 29.77
C GLY A 269 -37.05 11.07 30.72
N GLU A 270 -36.36 10.09 31.26
CA GLU A 270 -35.28 10.29 32.23
C GLU A 270 -33.96 10.67 31.54
N ASP A 271 -33.30 11.70 32.08
CA ASP A 271 -32.03 12.24 31.54
C ASP A 271 -30.81 11.47 32.10
N TRP A 272 -30.66 10.21 31.72
CA TRP A 272 -29.53 9.38 32.16
C TRP A 272 -28.20 9.81 31.54
N GLU A 273 -28.22 10.31 30.31
CA GLU A 273 -27.03 10.83 29.63
C GLU A 273 -26.52 12.10 30.32
N GLY A 274 -27.40 13.06 30.55
CA GLY A 274 -27.06 14.27 31.28
C GLY A 274 -26.69 13.99 32.76
N PHE A 275 -27.26 12.96 33.38
CA PHE A 275 -26.84 12.51 34.70
C PHE A 275 -25.38 12.07 34.68
N GLN A 276 -25.00 11.24 33.73
CA GLN A 276 -23.61 10.76 33.56
C GLN A 276 -22.64 11.91 33.29
N GLU A 277 -23.00 12.84 32.42
CA GLU A 277 -22.21 14.04 32.11
C GLU A 277 -21.98 14.90 33.34
N LEU A 278 -23.05 15.23 34.10
CA LEU A 278 -22.95 16.07 35.27
C LEU A 278 -22.17 15.41 36.43
N VAL A 279 -22.33 14.10 36.62
CA VAL A 279 -21.56 13.35 37.61
C VAL A 279 -20.07 13.32 37.20
N ALA A 280 -19.76 13.07 35.95
CA ALA A 280 -18.37 13.04 35.45
C ALA A 280 -17.67 14.41 35.63
N ALA A 281 -18.41 15.49 35.41
CA ALA A 281 -17.90 16.86 35.56
C ALA A 281 -17.88 17.36 37.02
N SER A 282 -18.46 16.61 37.95
CA SER A 282 -18.57 17.02 39.37
C SER A 282 -17.30 16.71 40.17
N ASP A 283 -17.17 17.37 41.35
CA ASP A 283 -16.13 17.10 42.34
C ASP A 283 -16.57 16.05 43.38
N LEU A 284 -17.51 15.17 43.02
CA LEU A 284 -17.98 14.11 43.91
C LEU A 284 -16.89 13.06 44.12
N GLU A 285 -16.59 12.71 45.38
CA GLU A 285 -15.59 11.69 45.73
C GLU A 285 -15.93 10.30 45.14
N ASP A 286 -17.22 9.97 45.06
CA ASP A 286 -17.72 8.67 44.57
C ASP A 286 -18.12 8.66 43.10
N LYS A 287 -17.74 9.66 42.30
CA LYS A 287 -18.17 9.79 40.89
C LYS A 287 -17.85 8.55 40.03
N ASP A 288 -16.66 7.97 40.22
CA ASP A 288 -16.25 6.79 39.44
C ASP A 288 -17.09 5.55 39.80
N LEU A 289 -17.51 5.44 41.08
CA LEU A 289 -18.42 4.37 41.52
C LEU A 289 -19.80 4.55 40.87
N ILE A 290 -20.34 5.78 40.87
CA ILE A 290 -21.64 6.10 40.27
C ILE A 290 -21.62 5.79 38.78
N ILE A 291 -20.58 6.23 38.04
CA ILE A 291 -20.43 5.98 36.62
C ILE A 291 -20.33 4.48 36.33
N ARG A 292 -19.61 3.73 37.18
CA ARG A 292 -19.54 2.27 37.09
C ARG A 292 -20.90 1.61 37.24
N VAL A 293 -21.70 2.02 38.23
CA VAL A 293 -23.07 1.52 38.42
C VAL A 293 -23.92 1.78 37.17
N LEU A 294 -23.82 2.98 36.59
CA LEU A 294 -24.53 3.31 35.35
C LEU A 294 -24.12 2.41 34.17
N SER A 295 -22.85 2.03 34.09
CA SER A 295 -22.35 1.14 33.02
C SER A 295 -22.73 -0.33 33.24
N MET A 296 -22.92 -0.78 34.47
CA MET A 296 -23.23 -2.17 34.80
C MET A 296 -24.68 -2.54 34.53
N TYR A 297 -25.61 -1.59 34.70
CA TYR A 297 -27.05 -1.84 34.61
C TYR A 297 -27.63 -1.06 33.40
N SER A 298 -28.32 -1.75 32.51
CA SER A 298 -29.03 -1.14 31.38
C SER A 298 -30.46 -0.73 31.74
N ASP A 299 -31.07 -1.38 32.76
CA ASP A 299 -32.43 -1.10 33.24
C ASP A 299 -32.44 0.17 34.07
N PRO A 300 -33.23 1.22 33.69
CA PRO A 300 -33.32 2.47 34.42
C PRO A 300 -33.79 2.31 35.89
N ALA A 301 -34.75 1.42 36.14
CA ALA A 301 -35.26 1.19 37.51
C ALA A 301 -34.20 0.57 38.42
N VAL A 302 -33.38 -0.33 37.89
CA VAL A 302 -32.26 -0.91 38.63
C VAL A 302 -31.18 0.14 38.90
N ARG A 303 -30.83 0.97 37.89
CA ARG A 303 -29.89 2.09 38.06
C ARG A 303 -30.34 3.04 39.19
N GLU A 304 -31.60 3.45 39.13
CA GLU A 304 -32.19 4.34 40.16
C GLU A 304 -32.10 3.72 41.55
N GLN A 305 -32.45 2.44 41.68
CA GLN A 305 -32.43 1.73 42.97
C GLN A 305 -31.01 1.62 43.53
N GLU A 306 -30.03 1.25 42.69
CA GLU A 306 -28.63 1.12 43.10
C GLU A 306 -28.03 2.47 43.53
N ILE A 307 -28.35 3.56 42.83
CA ILE A 307 -27.93 4.90 43.25
C ILE A 307 -28.59 5.33 44.55
N LYS A 308 -29.87 5.03 44.76
CA LYS A 308 -30.57 5.30 46.04
C LYS A 308 -30.00 4.49 47.20
N ASN A 309 -29.53 3.28 46.96
CA ASN A 309 -28.90 2.43 47.97
C ASN A 309 -27.60 3.06 48.52
N MET A 310 -26.95 3.91 47.75
CA MET A 310 -25.79 4.73 48.17
C MET A 310 -26.26 5.99 48.92
N SER A 311 -26.83 5.84 50.09
CA SER A 311 -27.62 6.86 50.78
C SER A 311 -26.90 8.21 51.03
N ALA A 312 -25.60 8.21 51.30
CA ALA A 312 -24.83 9.44 51.50
C ALA A 312 -24.62 10.19 50.16
N VAL A 313 -24.29 9.44 49.13
CA VAL A 313 -24.09 9.93 47.75
C VAL A 313 -25.40 10.46 47.17
N TYR A 314 -26.51 9.75 47.36
CA TYR A 314 -27.82 10.17 46.87
C TYR A 314 -28.27 11.54 47.41
N LYS A 315 -28.01 11.85 48.69
CA LYS A 315 -28.32 13.18 49.24
C LYS A 315 -27.59 14.30 48.51
N THR A 316 -26.32 14.08 48.17
CA THR A 316 -25.51 15.05 47.44
C THR A 316 -25.99 15.19 46.00
N LEU A 317 -26.31 14.07 45.34
CA LEU A 317 -26.88 14.05 43.99
C LEU A 317 -28.23 14.77 43.92
N ALA A 318 -29.11 14.51 44.86
CA ALA A 318 -30.43 15.14 44.97
C ALA A 318 -30.36 16.67 45.13
N LYS A 319 -29.30 17.17 45.73
CA LYS A 319 -29.08 18.60 45.96
C LYS A 319 -28.36 19.26 44.75
N ASN A 320 -27.36 18.63 44.17
CA ASN A 320 -26.44 19.28 43.26
C ASN A 320 -26.62 18.85 41.80
N VAL A 321 -27.08 17.63 41.51
CA VAL A 321 -27.16 17.06 40.16
C VAL A 321 -28.60 16.95 39.67
N LEU A 322 -29.49 16.32 40.43
CA LEU A 322 -30.87 16.09 39.98
C LEU A 322 -31.66 17.35 39.63
N PRO A 323 -31.47 18.52 40.28
CA PRO A 323 -32.16 19.76 39.90
C PRO A 323 -31.81 20.21 38.46
N GLU A 324 -30.56 20.04 38.04
CA GLU A 324 -30.09 20.42 36.68
C GLU A 324 -30.68 19.52 35.60
N LEU A 325 -31.11 18.30 35.94
CA LEU A 325 -31.71 17.33 35.01
C LEU A 325 -33.23 17.54 34.83
N ARG A 326 -33.85 18.40 35.65
CA ARG A 326 -35.24 18.83 35.47
C ARG A 326 -35.29 19.94 34.44
N ARG A 327 -34.94 19.64 33.20
CA ARG A 327 -34.66 20.63 32.19
C ARG A 327 -35.39 20.39 30.85
N ALA A 328 -35.46 21.45 30.05
CA ALA A 328 -35.58 21.30 28.60
C ALA A 328 -34.44 22.06 27.94
N ARG A 329 -33.76 21.39 27.01
CA ARG A 329 -32.67 21.98 26.22
C ARG A 329 -33.24 22.60 24.94
N PHE A 330 -32.71 23.76 24.56
CA PHE A 330 -32.87 24.39 23.29
C PHE A 330 -31.56 24.20 22.54
N ILE A 331 -31.59 23.47 21.45
CA ILE A 331 -30.39 23.09 20.69
C ILE A 331 -30.53 23.67 19.28
N ALA A 332 -29.63 24.53 18.89
CA ALA A 332 -29.51 25.02 17.52
C ALA A 332 -28.49 24.17 16.77
N ASN A 333 -28.94 23.45 15.74
CA ASN A 333 -28.08 22.66 14.89
C ASN A 333 -27.49 23.55 13.81
N VAL A 334 -26.18 23.65 13.76
CA VAL A 334 -25.42 24.56 12.91
C VAL A 334 -24.49 23.77 12.02
N GLU A 335 -24.44 24.11 10.77
CA GLU A 335 -23.41 23.65 9.84
C GLU A 335 -22.42 24.79 9.55
N PHE A 336 -21.15 24.52 9.83
CA PHE A 336 -20.04 25.36 9.41
C PHE A 336 -19.51 24.83 8.08
N THR A 337 -19.60 25.63 7.02
CA THR A 337 -19.06 25.32 5.68
C THR A 337 -17.60 25.76 5.64
N ASN A 338 -16.70 24.80 5.57
CA ASN A 338 -15.26 25.03 5.46
C ASN A 338 -14.88 25.47 4.03
N TYR A 339 -13.59 25.67 3.75
CA TYR A 339 -13.14 26.04 2.41
C TYR A 339 -13.38 24.91 1.40
N SER A 340 -13.86 25.21 0.23
CA SER A 340 -13.90 24.27 -0.90
C SER A 340 -12.48 23.98 -1.41
N ASN A 341 -12.32 22.90 -2.20
CA ASN A 341 -11.03 22.58 -2.79
C ASN A 341 -10.45 23.72 -3.63
N ASP A 342 -11.31 24.45 -4.37
CA ASP A 342 -10.88 25.59 -5.20
C ASP A 342 -10.47 26.80 -4.34
N GLU A 343 -11.19 27.05 -3.25
CA GLU A 343 -10.78 28.09 -2.28
C GLU A 343 -9.47 27.74 -1.61
N LEU A 344 -9.24 26.47 -1.23
CA LEU A 344 -7.97 26.03 -0.68
C LEU A 344 -6.82 26.26 -1.65
N LEU A 345 -6.97 25.89 -2.93
CA LEU A 345 -5.97 26.11 -3.97
C LEU A 345 -5.66 27.61 -4.17
N LYS A 346 -6.67 28.46 -4.05
CA LYS A 346 -6.48 29.91 -4.12
C LYS A 346 -5.76 30.45 -2.87
N LEU A 347 -6.18 30.02 -1.68
CA LEU A 347 -5.64 30.49 -0.41
C LEU A 347 -4.17 30.10 -0.20
N ILE A 348 -3.69 28.97 -0.73
CA ILE A 348 -2.26 28.63 -0.66
C ILE A 348 -1.37 29.61 -1.44
N GLU A 349 -1.94 30.34 -2.42
CA GLU A 349 -1.22 31.35 -3.19
C GLU A 349 -1.38 32.75 -2.59
N GLU A 350 -2.59 33.10 -2.15
CA GLU A 350 -2.95 34.44 -1.72
C GLU A 350 -2.72 34.68 -0.21
N ASN A 351 -3.08 33.71 0.64
CA ASN A 351 -3.03 33.87 2.10
C ASN A 351 -2.98 32.52 2.83
N ILE A 352 -1.90 31.79 2.70
CA ILE A 352 -1.70 30.46 3.30
C ILE A 352 -1.83 30.47 4.85
N ASP A 353 -1.61 31.62 5.48
CA ASP A 353 -1.61 31.72 6.94
C ASP A 353 -2.99 31.61 7.60
N VAL A 354 -4.06 31.76 6.84
CA VAL A 354 -5.43 31.56 7.36
C VAL A 354 -5.81 30.09 7.46
N LEU A 355 -5.06 29.21 6.81
CA LEU A 355 -5.33 27.78 6.80
C LEU A 355 -4.95 27.14 8.14
N ASP A 356 -5.85 26.29 8.65
CA ASP A 356 -5.57 25.43 9.78
C ASP A 356 -4.79 24.15 9.35
N GLU A 357 -4.49 23.28 10.32
CA GLU A 357 -3.76 22.04 10.07
C GLU A 357 -4.43 21.16 9.00
N THR A 358 -5.72 20.90 9.16
CA THR A 358 -6.47 20.00 8.27
C THR A 358 -6.59 20.57 6.87
N ALA A 359 -6.76 21.89 6.75
CA ALA A 359 -6.82 22.60 5.48
C ALA A 359 -5.47 22.56 4.75
N LEU A 360 -4.33 22.72 5.45
CA LEU A 360 -2.99 22.57 4.87
C LEU A 360 -2.73 21.15 4.39
N LEU A 361 -3.10 20.15 5.19
CA LEU A 361 -2.96 18.74 4.81
C LEU A 361 -3.83 18.41 3.59
N ARG A 362 -5.06 18.92 3.54
CA ARG A 362 -5.97 18.77 2.40
C ARG A 362 -5.40 19.44 1.15
N ALA A 363 -4.95 20.68 1.24
CA ALA A 363 -4.35 21.42 0.13
C ALA A 363 -3.14 20.67 -0.46
N ALA A 364 -2.31 20.04 0.38
CA ALA A 364 -1.19 19.22 -0.07
C ALA A 364 -1.63 17.99 -0.87
N THR A 365 -2.86 17.47 -0.67
CA THR A 365 -3.39 16.38 -1.51
C THR A 365 -3.89 16.87 -2.87
N LEU A 366 -4.32 18.12 -2.97
CA LEU A 366 -4.89 18.72 -4.19
C LEU A 366 -3.82 19.14 -5.19
N VAL A 367 -2.68 19.68 -4.73
CA VAL A 367 -1.57 20.08 -5.61
C VAL A 367 -0.90 18.86 -6.23
N LYS A 368 -0.36 19.02 -7.45
CA LYS A 368 0.32 17.93 -8.17
C LYS A 368 1.83 17.92 -7.92
N ASP A 369 2.42 19.10 -7.84
CA ASP A 369 3.86 19.26 -7.68
C ASP A 369 4.35 18.84 -6.30
N ASN A 370 5.39 18.01 -6.27
CA ASN A 370 5.96 17.51 -5.02
C ASN A 370 6.67 18.61 -4.19
N ALA A 371 7.23 19.63 -4.82
CA ALA A 371 7.84 20.75 -4.09
C ALA A 371 6.77 21.56 -3.36
N GLN A 372 5.62 21.80 -3.99
CA GLN A 372 4.47 22.42 -3.32
C GLN A 372 3.94 21.56 -2.16
N LYS A 373 3.85 20.24 -2.35
CA LYS A 373 3.47 19.31 -1.24
C LYS A 373 4.42 19.43 -0.06
N VAL A 374 5.73 19.44 -0.32
CA VAL A 374 6.76 19.62 0.72
C VAL A 374 6.54 20.94 1.47
N ALA A 375 6.31 22.05 0.77
CA ALA A 375 6.09 23.34 1.39
C ALA A 375 4.84 23.35 2.31
N LEU A 376 3.72 22.76 1.84
CA LEU A 376 2.47 22.70 2.60
C LEU A 376 2.59 21.80 3.84
N TYR A 377 3.19 20.60 3.71
CA TYR A 377 3.42 19.74 4.86
C TYR A 377 4.42 20.35 5.85
N THR A 378 5.47 21.01 5.37
CA THR A 378 6.41 21.76 6.22
C THR A 378 5.68 22.84 7.01
N LYS A 379 4.83 23.63 6.35
CA LYS A 379 4.01 24.66 7.00
C LYS A 379 3.09 24.07 8.08
N ALA A 380 2.44 22.92 7.81
CA ALA A 380 1.60 22.24 8.80
C ALA A 380 2.42 21.78 10.02
N VAL A 381 3.63 21.27 9.80
CA VAL A 381 4.54 20.88 10.88
C VAL A 381 4.99 22.09 11.70
N GLU A 382 5.44 23.16 11.06
CA GLU A 382 5.98 24.35 11.73
C GLU A 382 4.92 25.10 12.53
N LYS A 383 3.71 25.24 11.98
CA LYS A 383 2.63 26.02 12.59
C LYS A 383 1.85 25.25 13.64
N PHE A 384 1.61 23.95 13.42
CA PHE A 384 0.69 23.12 14.21
C PHE A 384 1.36 21.91 14.87
N ASN A 385 2.66 21.70 14.67
CA ASN A 385 3.36 20.47 15.08
C ASN A 385 2.66 19.19 14.57
N SER A 386 2.17 19.25 13.33
CA SER A 386 1.34 18.22 12.72
C SER A 386 2.08 16.89 12.60
N ALA A 387 1.64 15.87 13.33
CA ALA A 387 2.19 14.51 13.25
C ALA A 387 1.93 13.85 11.88
N ASN A 388 0.71 14.03 11.34
CA ASN A 388 0.36 13.54 10.00
C ASN A 388 1.14 14.29 8.92
N GLY A 389 1.30 15.62 9.07
CA GLY A 389 2.13 16.44 8.19
C GLY A 389 3.59 15.97 8.17
N GLN A 390 4.16 15.67 9.33
CA GLN A 390 5.54 15.19 9.48
C GLN A 390 5.77 13.85 8.76
N TYR A 391 4.85 12.90 8.93
CA TYR A 391 4.90 11.62 8.22
C TYR A 391 4.71 11.80 6.70
N ASN A 392 3.71 12.59 6.28
CA ASN A 392 3.42 12.83 4.86
C ASN A 392 4.59 13.54 4.16
N LEU A 393 5.25 14.46 4.84
CA LEU A 393 6.49 15.09 4.37
C LEU A 393 7.57 14.06 4.06
N ALA A 394 7.78 13.09 4.95
CA ALA A 394 8.73 12.00 4.72
C ALA A 394 8.35 11.14 3.51
N VAL A 395 7.06 10.81 3.35
CA VAL A 395 6.56 10.05 2.19
C VAL A 395 6.83 10.80 0.88
N ILE A 396 6.63 12.13 0.85
CA ILE A 396 6.93 12.92 -0.36
C ILE A 396 8.44 12.93 -0.63
N TYR A 397 9.30 13.06 0.37
CA TYR A 397 10.74 12.95 0.20
C TYR A 397 11.15 11.58 -0.36
N ILE A 398 10.54 10.46 0.09
CA ILE A 398 10.77 9.13 -0.50
C ILE A 398 10.39 9.13 -2.00
N LYS A 399 9.22 9.65 -2.35
CA LYS A 399 8.75 9.75 -3.75
C LYS A 399 9.67 10.62 -4.63
N MET A 400 10.34 11.60 -4.04
CA MET A 400 11.35 12.44 -4.70
C MET A 400 12.76 11.82 -4.70
N ASN A 401 12.93 10.62 -4.16
CA ASN A 401 14.22 9.95 -3.94
C ASN A 401 15.20 10.76 -3.05
N LYS A 402 14.67 11.60 -2.16
CA LYS A 402 15.41 12.36 -1.15
C LYS A 402 15.46 11.58 0.15
N LEU A 403 16.23 10.46 0.15
CA LEU A 403 16.19 9.47 1.23
C LEU A 403 16.77 9.98 2.56
N ALA A 404 17.74 10.88 2.52
CA ALA A 404 18.32 11.48 3.74
C ALA A 404 17.30 12.37 4.46
N GLU A 405 16.62 13.25 3.72
CA GLU A 405 15.56 14.12 4.23
C GLU A 405 14.37 13.30 4.74
N ALA A 406 14.02 12.22 4.03
CA ALA A 406 12.96 11.31 4.46
C ALA A 406 13.26 10.65 5.80
N LYS A 407 14.49 10.14 5.99
CA LYS A 407 14.94 9.58 7.28
C LYS A 407 14.91 10.61 8.40
N ALA A 408 15.39 11.82 8.13
CA ALA A 408 15.37 12.90 9.11
C ALA A 408 13.94 13.30 9.51
N ALA A 409 12.99 13.25 8.57
CA ALA A 409 11.59 13.49 8.86
C ALA A 409 10.96 12.35 9.67
N LEU A 410 11.19 11.06 9.29
CA LEU A 410 10.67 9.91 10.02
C LEU A 410 11.22 9.78 11.43
N ALA A 411 12.47 10.20 11.67
CA ALA A 411 13.07 10.20 13.01
C ALA A 411 12.33 11.09 14.02
N LYS A 412 11.52 12.04 13.55
CA LYS A 412 10.66 12.91 14.38
C LYS A 412 9.25 12.33 14.61
N CYS A 413 8.89 11.25 13.91
CA CYS A 413 7.59 10.60 14.06
C CYS A 413 7.61 9.59 15.22
N ALA A 414 6.48 9.42 15.89
CA ALA A 414 6.29 8.27 16.77
C ALA A 414 6.32 6.98 15.96
N VAL A 415 7.01 5.96 16.48
CA VAL A 415 7.17 4.68 15.78
C VAL A 415 5.84 3.92 15.78
N ASP A 416 5.28 3.77 14.59
CA ASP A 416 4.07 2.98 14.34
C ASP A 416 4.25 2.09 13.09
N ALA A 417 3.19 1.42 12.66
CA ALA A 417 3.21 0.56 11.49
C ALA A 417 3.56 1.33 10.21
N ASP A 418 3.05 2.56 10.05
CA ASP A 418 3.29 3.40 8.88
C ASP A 418 4.76 3.85 8.81
N VAL A 419 5.32 4.28 9.95
CA VAL A 419 6.73 4.68 10.06
C VAL A 419 7.67 3.50 9.78
N ASN A 420 7.36 2.30 10.32
CA ASN A 420 8.11 1.09 10.00
C ASN A 420 8.02 0.75 8.51
N ASN A 421 6.83 0.87 7.90
CA ASN A 421 6.63 0.66 6.48
C ASN A 421 7.44 1.65 5.63
N ALA A 422 7.41 2.93 5.94
CA ALA A 422 8.16 3.96 5.22
C ALA A 422 9.69 3.73 5.32
N ASN A 423 10.21 3.40 6.52
CA ASN A 423 11.61 3.03 6.71
C ASN A 423 11.97 1.75 5.93
N GLY A 424 11.06 0.77 5.87
CA GLY A 424 11.21 -0.43 5.03
C GLY A 424 11.34 -0.10 3.55
N VAL A 425 10.54 0.84 3.03
CA VAL A 425 10.64 1.32 1.65
C VAL A 425 11.99 2.01 1.40
N ILE A 426 12.47 2.82 2.34
CA ILE A 426 13.80 3.45 2.23
C ILE A 426 14.89 2.38 2.17
N ALA A 427 14.87 1.39 3.08
CA ALA A 427 15.83 0.29 3.08
C ALA A 427 15.80 -0.48 1.75
N LEU A 428 14.60 -0.70 1.19
CA LEU A 428 14.43 -1.36 -0.11
C LEU A 428 15.03 -0.55 -1.28
N LEU A 429 14.88 0.78 -1.25
CA LEU A 429 15.47 1.68 -2.24
C LEU A 429 17.00 1.73 -2.13
N GLU A 430 17.54 1.57 -0.93
CA GLU A 430 18.97 1.45 -0.66
C GLU A 430 19.55 0.05 -0.96
N GLY A 431 18.71 -0.92 -1.39
CA GLY A 431 19.14 -2.30 -1.67
C GLY A 431 19.32 -3.18 -0.43
N LYS A 432 18.89 -2.72 0.74
CA LYS A 432 18.98 -3.44 2.02
C LYS A 432 17.78 -4.35 2.25
N ASN A 433 17.62 -5.38 1.39
CA ASN A 433 16.43 -6.23 1.37
C ASN A 433 16.13 -6.91 2.72
N ALA A 434 17.16 -7.38 3.44
CA ALA A 434 16.97 -8.04 4.73
C ALA A 434 16.46 -7.08 5.83
N GLU A 435 16.92 -5.83 5.84
CA GLU A 435 16.44 -4.79 6.74
C GLU A 435 15.00 -4.40 6.39
N ALA A 436 14.71 -4.21 5.10
CA ALA A 436 13.37 -3.92 4.61
C ALA A 436 12.36 -5.00 5.05
N ALA A 437 12.73 -6.30 4.93
CA ALA A 437 11.88 -7.40 5.36
C ALA A 437 11.52 -7.34 6.85
N LYS A 438 12.50 -7.02 7.73
CA LYS A 438 12.24 -6.86 9.17
C LYS A 438 11.25 -5.73 9.45
N LEU A 439 11.44 -4.59 8.79
CA LEU A 439 10.59 -3.40 8.95
C LEU A 439 9.17 -3.64 8.42
N PHE A 440 9.01 -4.27 7.25
CA PHE A 440 7.70 -4.63 6.71
C PHE A 440 6.97 -5.67 7.56
N LYS A 441 7.70 -6.61 8.16
CA LYS A 441 7.12 -7.55 9.13
C LYS A 441 6.63 -6.84 10.38
N ALA A 442 7.40 -5.89 10.92
CA ALA A 442 6.98 -5.06 12.05
C ALA A 442 5.77 -4.18 11.71
N ALA A 443 5.66 -3.72 10.45
CA ALA A 443 4.51 -2.97 9.94
C ALA A 443 3.28 -3.85 9.62
N GLY A 444 3.40 -5.17 9.61
CA GLY A 444 2.35 -6.08 9.16
C GLY A 444 2.03 -5.97 7.64
N ASN A 445 2.95 -5.42 6.84
CA ASN A 445 2.72 -5.16 5.42
C ASN A 445 3.17 -6.34 4.53
N ASN A 446 2.26 -7.29 4.32
CA ASN A 446 2.50 -8.46 3.47
C ASN A 446 2.75 -8.10 2.00
N ALA A 447 2.11 -7.04 1.48
CA ALA A 447 2.30 -6.63 0.10
C ALA A 447 3.73 -6.13 -0.16
N ASN A 448 4.32 -5.40 0.80
CA ASN A 448 5.72 -4.97 0.70
C ASN A 448 6.71 -6.12 0.99
N LEU A 449 6.34 -7.07 1.85
CA LEU A 449 7.12 -8.32 2.00
C LEU A 449 7.18 -9.11 0.70
N ALA A 450 6.10 -9.16 -0.09
CA ALA A 450 6.09 -9.79 -1.40
C ALA A 450 7.08 -9.12 -2.38
N ILE A 451 7.30 -7.80 -2.28
CA ILE A 451 8.32 -7.11 -3.09
C ILE A 451 9.72 -7.64 -2.73
N VAL A 452 10.01 -7.83 -1.45
CA VAL A 452 11.29 -8.40 -1.00
C VAL A 452 11.47 -9.82 -1.52
N ASP A 453 10.41 -10.65 -1.45
CA ASP A 453 10.47 -12.02 -1.98
C ASP A 453 10.79 -12.03 -3.49
N VAL A 454 10.16 -11.13 -4.27
CA VAL A 454 10.48 -10.97 -5.70
C VAL A 454 11.95 -10.61 -5.93
N LEU A 455 12.47 -9.66 -5.15
CA LEU A 455 13.87 -9.24 -5.27
C LEU A 455 14.86 -10.32 -4.83
N ASN A 456 14.43 -11.28 -4.01
CA ASN A 456 15.19 -12.45 -3.59
C ASN A 456 14.94 -13.68 -4.49
N GLY A 457 14.06 -13.57 -5.50
CA GLY A 457 13.76 -14.65 -6.45
C GLY A 457 12.69 -15.65 -5.99
N ASP A 458 12.07 -15.45 -4.83
CA ASP A 458 11.00 -16.34 -4.34
C ASP A 458 9.62 -15.86 -4.81
N TYR A 459 9.35 -16.07 -6.09
CA TYR A 459 8.10 -15.64 -6.74
C TYR A 459 6.86 -16.38 -6.18
N LYS A 460 7.02 -17.62 -5.69
CA LYS A 460 5.92 -18.39 -5.09
C LYS A 460 5.51 -17.84 -3.74
N ALA A 461 6.48 -17.53 -2.87
CA ALA A 461 6.21 -16.88 -1.59
C ALA A 461 5.58 -15.49 -1.79
N ALA A 462 6.08 -14.72 -2.78
CA ALA A 462 5.49 -13.44 -3.16
C ALA A 462 4.01 -13.58 -3.56
N ALA A 463 3.68 -14.55 -4.42
CA ALA A 463 2.30 -14.79 -4.86
C ALA A 463 1.36 -15.13 -3.69
N ALA A 464 1.81 -15.92 -2.73
CA ALA A 464 1.02 -16.25 -1.55
C ALA A 464 0.66 -15.00 -0.70
N LYS A 465 1.59 -14.03 -0.60
CA LYS A 465 1.39 -12.80 0.19
C LYS A 465 0.45 -11.78 -0.46
N VAL A 466 0.31 -11.81 -1.79
CA VAL A 466 -0.58 -10.91 -2.54
C VAL A 466 -1.82 -11.61 -3.10
N ALA A 467 -2.15 -12.79 -2.59
CA ALA A 467 -3.30 -13.55 -3.04
C ALA A 467 -4.59 -12.72 -2.94
N GLY A 468 -5.36 -12.65 -4.03
CA GLY A 468 -6.58 -11.86 -4.13
C GLY A 468 -6.39 -10.37 -4.45
N SER A 469 -5.18 -9.84 -4.40
CA SER A 469 -4.91 -8.47 -4.87
C SER A 469 -4.97 -8.38 -6.40
N LYS A 470 -5.41 -7.20 -6.89
CA LYS A 470 -5.51 -6.88 -8.33
C LYS A 470 -4.63 -5.69 -8.71
N ASP A 471 -3.68 -5.34 -7.84
CA ASP A 471 -2.77 -4.23 -8.09
C ASP A 471 -1.65 -4.58 -9.10
N TYR A 472 -0.85 -3.57 -9.42
CA TYR A 472 0.26 -3.70 -10.37
C TYR A 472 1.29 -4.76 -9.94
N ASN A 473 1.70 -4.76 -8.67
CA ASN A 473 2.72 -5.71 -8.19
C ASN A 473 2.18 -7.14 -8.15
N ALA A 474 0.93 -7.34 -7.74
CA ALA A 474 0.28 -8.65 -7.80
C ALA A 474 0.19 -9.20 -9.23
N ALA A 475 -0.12 -8.33 -10.20
CA ALA A 475 -0.14 -8.70 -11.62
C ALA A 475 1.26 -9.06 -12.15
N LEU A 476 2.29 -8.32 -11.77
CA LEU A 476 3.69 -8.65 -12.09
C LEU A 476 4.11 -9.99 -11.46
N ILE A 477 3.81 -10.19 -10.19
CA ILE A 477 4.12 -11.44 -9.47
C ILE A 477 3.44 -12.64 -10.15
N ALA A 478 2.21 -12.47 -10.61
CA ALA A 478 1.51 -13.50 -11.40
C ALA A 478 2.24 -13.81 -12.71
N LEU A 479 2.71 -12.78 -13.44
CA LEU A 479 3.53 -12.95 -14.65
C LEU A 479 4.82 -13.73 -14.37
N LEU A 480 5.51 -13.42 -13.27
CA LEU A 480 6.73 -14.11 -12.86
C LEU A 480 6.47 -15.59 -12.51
N ASN A 481 5.26 -15.93 -12.10
CA ASN A 481 4.79 -17.30 -11.89
C ASN A 481 4.13 -17.94 -13.13
N GLY A 482 4.25 -17.32 -14.31
CA GLY A 482 3.72 -17.85 -15.57
C GLY A 482 2.22 -17.59 -15.84
N ASN A 483 1.53 -16.84 -14.95
CA ASN A 483 0.11 -16.52 -15.13
C ASN A 483 -0.03 -15.10 -15.74
N THR A 484 -0.43 -15.05 -17.01
CA THR A 484 -0.59 -13.79 -17.77
C THR A 484 -1.92 -13.07 -17.52
N ALA A 485 -2.95 -13.76 -17.01
CA ALA A 485 -4.30 -13.23 -16.94
C ALA A 485 -4.44 -11.97 -16.04
N PRO A 486 -3.84 -11.89 -14.83
CA PRO A 486 -3.93 -10.70 -14.00
C PRO A 486 -3.30 -9.45 -14.66
N ALA A 487 -2.18 -9.61 -15.37
CA ALA A 487 -1.52 -8.52 -16.08
C ALA A 487 -2.35 -8.04 -17.28
N ALA A 488 -2.94 -8.95 -18.05
CA ALA A 488 -3.85 -8.62 -19.14
C ALA A 488 -5.11 -7.86 -18.66
N ALA A 489 -5.58 -8.15 -17.43
CA ALA A 489 -6.77 -7.57 -16.83
C ALA A 489 -6.55 -6.21 -16.13
N LEU A 490 -5.32 -5.68 -16.06
CA LEU A 490 -5.03 -4.39 -15.44
C LEU A 490 -5.82 -3.26 -16.12
N LYS A 491 -6.59 -2.51 -15.32
CA LYS A 491 -7.44 -1.42 -15.82
C LYS A 491 -6.72 -0.05 -15.87
N CYS A 492 -5.60 0.10 -15.14
CA CYS A 492 -4.84 1.35 -15.13
C CYS A 492 -4.31 1.67 -16.54
N GLU A 493 -4.52 2.90 -17.00
CA GLU A 493 -4.02 3.38 -18.30
C GLU A 493 -2.58 3.92 -18.24
N CYS A 494 -1.93 3.83 -17.08
CA CYS A 494 -0.55 4.27 -16.91
C CYS A 494 0.43 3.45 -17.80
N PRO A 495 1.53 4.05 -18.24
CA PRO A 495 2.51 3.37 -19.07
C PRO A 495 3.07 2.08 -18.48
N CYS A 496 3.23 2.01 -17.15
CA CYS A 496 3.71 0.81 -16.46
C CYS A 496 2.73 -0.37 -16.59
N ALA A 497 1.42 -0.14 -16.39
CA ALA A 497 0.42 -1.19 -16.56
C ALA A 497 0.29 -1.61 -18.04
N ALA A 498 0.41 -0.66 -18.97
CA ALA A 498 0.46 -0.97 -20.40
C ALA A 498 1.67 -1.88 -20.74
N TYR A 499 2.82 -1.65 -20.09
CA TYR A 499 4.00 -2.51 -20.29
C TYR A 499 3.74 -3.94 -19.82
N LEU A 500 3.11 -4.15 -18.65
CA LEU A 500 2.76 -5.50 -18.19
C LEU A 500 1.73 -6.17 -19.10
N ARG A 501 0.74 -5.40 -19.60
CA ARG A 501 -0.20 -5.93 -20.61
C ARG A 501 0.50 -6.34 -21.90
N ALA A 502 1.55 -5.60 -22.34
CA ALA A 502 2.34 -5.96 -23.50
C ALA A 502 3.11 -7.26 -23.27
N ILE A 503 3.72 -7.48 -22.11
CA ILE A 503 4.39 -8.75 -21.75
C ILE A 503 3.37 -9.90 -21.74
N ALA A 504 2.20 -9.70 -21.12
CA ALA A 504 1.15 -10.71 -21.12
C ALA A 504 0.69 -11.08 -22.53
N ALA A 505 0.51 -10.09 -23.42
CA ALA A 505 0.17 -10.28 -24.82
C ALA A 505 1.29 -11.05 -25.57
N ALA A 506 2.56 -10.70 -25.34
CA ALA A 506 3.70 -11.37 -25.94
C ALA A 506 3.77 -12.85 -25.56
N ARG A 507 3.63 -13.17 -24.28
CA ARG A 507 3.62 -14.55 -23.78
C ARG A 507 2.42 -15.35 -24.26
N ASN A 508 1.31 -14.69 -24.61
CA ASN A 508 0.10 -15.30 -25.18
C ASN A 508 0.12 -15.36 -26.72
N GLY A 509 1.15 -14.86 -27.40
CA GLY A 509 1.24 -14.83 -28.86
C GLY A 509 0.33 -13.80 -29.54
N ASP A 510 -0.17 -12.81 -28.80
CA ASP A 510 -1.05 -11.74 -29.30
C ASP A 510 -0.22 -10.54 -29.82
N ALA A 511 0.18 -10.59 -31.09
CA ALA A 511 0.98 -9.54 -31.72
C ALA A 511 0.25 -8.17 -31.76
N ALA A 512 -1.07 -8.16 -31.95
CA ALA A 512 -1.86 -6.93 -31.96
C ALA A 512 -1.90 -6.29 -30.57
N GLY A 513 -2.09 -7.11 -29.54
CA GLY A 513 -2.02 -6.69 -28.14
C GLY A 513 -0.64 -6.15 -27.75
N VAL A 514 0.43 -6.78 -28.21
CA VAL A 514 1.80 -6.28 -28.00
C VAL A 514 1.96 -4.88 -28.59
N LYS A 515 1.63 -4.69 -29.88
CA LYS A 515 1.75 -3.40 -30.55
C LYS A 515 0.97 -2.31 -29.83
N LYS A 516 -0.33 -2.53 -29.58
CA LYS A 516 -1.22 -1.58 -28.90
C LYS A 516 -0.67 -1.16 -27.53
N ASN A 517 -0.27 -2.12 -26.71
CA ASN A 517 0.15 -1.85 -25.34
C ASN A 517 1.55 -1.24 -25.28
N LEU A 518 2.47 -1.60 -26.19
CA LEU A 518 3.79 -0.95 -26.30
C LEU A 518 3.67 0.52 -26.73
N GLU A 519 2.77 0.87 -27.65
CA GLU A 519 2.51 2.27 -28.01
C GLU A 519 2.11 3.11 -26.79
N ALA A 520 1.25 2.57 -25.92
CA ALA A 520 0.87 3.22 -24.68
C ALA A 520 2.02 3.29 -23.67
N ALA A 521 2.80 2.23 -23.53
CA ALA A 521 3.94 2.16 -22.62
C ALA A 521 5.07 3.11 -23.01
N LYS A 522 5.35 3.27 -24.31
CA LYS A 522 6.41 4.13 -24.86
C LYS A 522 6.19 5.63 -24.63
N LYS A 523 5.02 6.06 -24.14
CA LYS A 523 4.82 7.43 -23.63
C LYS A 523 5.73 7.76 -22.43
N CYS A 524 6.30 6.75 -21.78
CA CYS A 524 7.36 6.87 -20.78
C CYS A 524 8.71 6.53 -21.45
N GLU A 525 9.63 7.49 -21.54
CA GLU A 525 10.94 7.32 -22.17
C GLU A 525 11.74 6.13 -21.63
N LYS A 526 11.72 5.93 -20.31
CA LYS A 526 12.40 4.80 -19.66
C LYS A 526 11.86 3.45 -20.14
N LEU A 527 10.53 3.34 -20.29
CA LEU A 527 9.90 2.12 -20.79
C LEU A 527 10.09 1.95 -22.30
N ALA A 528 10.17 3.03 -23.06
CA ALA A 528 10.52 2.98 -24.47
C ALA A 528 11.94 2.43 -24.69
N ALA A 529 12.92 2.95 -23.95
CA ALA A 529 14.29 2.47 -23.98
C ALA A 529 14.40 0.99 -23.55
N ARG A 530 13.67 0.59 -22.50
CA ARG A 530 13.59 -0.80 -22.05
C ARG A 530 13.00 -1.72 -23.13
N ALA A 531 11.86 -1.35 -23.73
CA ALA A 531 11.17 -2.16 -24.73
C ALA A 531 12.05 -2.47 -25.95
N ALA A 532 12.96 -1.56 -26.31
CA ALA A 532 13.89 -1.76 -27.42
C ALA A 532 14.86 -2.91 -27.18
N LYS A 533 15.17 -3.24 -25.94
CA LYS A 533 16.15 -4.26 -25.55
C LYS A 533 15.51 -5.50 -24.90
N ASP A 534 14.24 -5.40 -24.47
CA ASP A 534 13.56 -6.45 -23.72
C ASP A 534 13.35 -7.71 -24.58
N ILE A 535 13.85 -8.83 -24.08
CA ILE A 535 13.77 -10.15 -24.74
C ILE A 535 12.31 -10.63 -24.86
N GLU A 536 11.40 -10.19 -23.99
CA GLU A 536 9.97 -10.51 -24.07
C GLU A 536 9.34 -10.11 -25.41
N PHE A 537 9.94 -9.11 -26.09
CA PHE A 537 9.44 -8.58 -27.37
C PHE A 537 10.31 -8.93 -28.56
N ALA A 538 11.34 -9.77 -28.39
CA ALA A 538 12.32 -10.05 -29.45
C ALA A 538 11.67 -10.53 -30.75
N GLN A 539 10.63 -11.37 -30.67
CA GLN A 539 9.93 -11.91 -31.85
C GLN A 539 8.88 -10.94 -32.46
N TYR A 540 8.69 -9.74 -31.87
CA TYR A 540 7.70 -8.74 -32.31
C TYR A 540 8.36 -7.44 -32.81
N LYS A 541 9.70 -7.43 -32.94
CA LYS A 541 10.49 -6.30 -33.42
C LYS A 541 10.53 -6.25 -34.93
#